data_54c41491f942b207846cfa5ac21dd258
#
_entry.id   54c41491f942b207846cfa5ac21dd258
#
_cell.length_a   1.000
_cell.length_b   1.000
_cell.length_c   1.000
_cell.angle_alpha   90.00
_cell.angle_beta   90.00
_cell.angle_gamma   90.00
#
_symmetry.space_group_name_H-M   'P 1'
#
loop_
_entity.id
_entity.type
_entity.pdbx_description
1 polymer ?
#
loop_
_entity_poly.entity_id
_entity_poly.type
_entity_poly.pdbx_seq_one_letter_code
_entity_poly.pdbx_strand_id
1 'polypeptide(L)'
;MPLTLGSGFHLTATYWPNLFISFAIPMVWLVVLLWLSLVYFQHHSGGNPRIATADLWLRYGVLLLGSFFALKAWQAGLANWVALKMAVFLSLVGLGIAVRYALKPFALAYVQMVTDGATAETNDAMRHHLAVCRRYVWVIWIGLFVNAALGLRLVTV
;
A
#
# COMPACT_ATOMS: atom_id res chain seq x y z
N MET A 1 -2.12 -4.26 3.80
CA MET A 1 -2.05 -4.21 2.34
C MET A 1 -1.64 -5.53 1.67
N PRO A 2 -0.60 -6.31 2.09
CA PRO A 2 -0.28 -7.56 1.41
C PRO A 2 -1.44 -8.56 1.35
N LEU A 3 -2.13 -8.78 2.46
CA LEU A 3 -3.27 -9.72 2.53
C LEU A 3 -4.46 -9.28 1.66
N THR A 4 -4.72 -7.98 1.55
CA THR A 4 -5.78 -7.47 0.67
C THR A 4 -5.45 -7.67 -0.81
N LEU A 5 -4.18 -7.62 -1.19
CA LEU A 5 -3.72 -8.00 -2.53
C LEU A 5 -4.00 -9.47 -2.80
N GLY A 6 -3.55 -10.37 -1.91
CA GLY A 6 -3.70 -11.81 -2.08
C GLY A 6 -5.16 -12.25 -2.11
N SER A 7 -5.97 -11.81 -1.15
CA SER A 7 -7.38 -12.16 -1.07
C SER A 7 -8.18 -11.60 -2.25
N GLY A 8 -7.92 -10.35 -2.63
CA GLY A 8 -8.60 -9.71 -3.77
C GLY A 8 -8.28 -10.41 -5.10
N PHE A 9 -7.01 -10.75 -5.32
CA PHE A 9 -6.60 -11.48 -6.50
C PHE A 9 -7.18 -12.90 -6.54
N HIS A 10 -7.16 -13.61 -5.41
CA HIS A 10 -7.71 -14.97 -5.30
C HIS A 10 -9.20 -14.99 -5.62
N LEU A 11 -9.98 -14.05 -5.05
CA LEU A 11 -11.40 -13.90 -5.38
C LEU A 11 -11.61 -13.63 -6.86
N THR A 12 -10.86 -12.71 -7.45
CA THR A 12 -10.98 -12.38 -8.88
C THR A 12 -10.68 -13.60 -9.74
N ALA A 13 -9.64 -14.36 -9.43
CA ALA A 13 -9.28 -15.57 -10.15
C ALA A 13 -10.34 -16.70 -10.02
N THR A 14 -11.05 -16.76 -8.90
CA THR A 14 -12.14 -17.71 -8.67
C THR A 14 -13.36 -17.38 -9.53
N TYR A 15 -13.72 -16.10 -9.65
CA TYR A 15 -14.86 -15.65 -10.46
C TYR A 15 -14.57 -15.63 -11.97
N TRP A 16 -13.31 -15.41 -12.36
CA TRP A 16 -12.88 -15.33 -13.76
C TRP A 16 -11.62 -16.19 -14.02
N PRO A 17 -11.74 -17.53 -13.94
CA PRO A 17 -10.59 -18.42 -14.06
C PRO A 17 -9.87 -18.34 -15.42
N ASN A 18 -10.60 -17.99 -16.47
CA ASN A 18 -10.05 -17.87 -17.84
C ASN A 18 -9.16 -16.64 -18.06
N LEU A 19 -9.16 -15.67 -17.13
CA LEU A 19 -8.33 -14.46 -17.23
C LEU A 19 -6.92 -14.68 -16.73
N PHE A 20 -6.70 -15.74 -15.96
CA PHE A 20 -5.42 -15.96 -15.25
C PHE A 20 -4.81 -17.30 -15.63
N ILE A 21 -3.49 -17.29 -15.82
CA ILE A 21 -2.72 -18.49 -15.98
C ILE A 21 -2.74 -19.28 -14.65
N SER A 22 -2.79 -20.60 -14.70
CA SER A 22 -2.88 -21.48 -13.52
C SER A 22 -1.82 -21.21 -12.43
N PHE A 23 -0.66 -20.67 -12.81
CA PHE A 23 0.40 -20.29 -11.87
C PHE A 23 0.22 -18.89 -11.24
N ALA A 24 -0.76 -18.11 -11.66
CA ALA A 24 -0.90 -16.72 -11.19
C ALA A 24 -1.28 -16.66 -9.70
N ILE A 25 -2.17 -17.54 -9.24
CA ILE A 25 -2.59 -17.60 -7.83
C ILE A 25 -1.39 -17.90 -6.90
N PRO A 26 -0.64 -19.00 -7.07
CA PRO A 26 0.50 -19.28 -6.21
C PRO A 26 1.59 -18.20 -6.29
N MET A 27 1.83 -17.60 -7.47
CA MET A 27 2.79 -16.49 -7.60
C MET A 27 2.37 -15.26 -6.80
N VAL A 28 1.10 -14.87 -6.84
CA VAL A 28 0.61 -13.72 -6.04
C VAL A 28 0.73 -14.01 -4.54
N TRP A 29 0.41 -15.22 -4.09
CA TRP A 29 0.58 -15.58 -2.68
C TRP A 29 2.06 -15.59 -2.27
N LEU A 30 2.97 -15.99 -3.14
CA LEU A 30 4.41 -15.90 -2.90
C LEU A 30 4.86 -14.45 -2.74
N VAL A 31 4.38 -13.53 -3.59
CA VAL A 31 4.62 -12.09 -3.45
C VAL A 31 4.05 -11.55 -2.14
N VAL A 32 2.85 -11.98 -1.74
CA VAL A 32 2.22 -11.60 -0.46
C VAL A 32 3.07 -12.05 0.72
N LEU A 33 3.53 -13.30 0.72
CA LEU A 33 4.38 -13.85 1.79
C LEU A 33 5.74 -13.13 1.85
N LEU A 34 6.35 -12.87 0.70
CA LEU A 34 7.59 -12.08 0.62
C LEU A 34 7.38 -10.67 1.20
N TRP A 35 6.28 -10.02 0.85
CA TRP A 35 5.97 -8.69 1.37
C TRP A 35 5.71 -8.69 2.87
N LEU A 36 4.96 -9.66 3.39
CA LEU A 36 4.76 -9.83 4.83
C LEU A 36 6.08 -10.05 5.55
N SER A 37 6.95 -10.89 5.00
CA SER A 37 8.28 -11.14 5.55
C SER A 37 9.13 -9.86 5.59
N LEU A 38 9.15 -9.07 4.52
CA LEU A 38 9.87 -7.80 4.48
C LEU A 38 9.35 -6.81 5.54
N VAL A 39 8.02 -6.69 5.69
CA VAL A 39 7.41 -5.83 6.72
C VAL A 39 7.77 -6.31 8.13
N TYR A 40 7.71 -7.62 8.37
CA TYR A 40 8.08 -8.23 9.64
C TYR A 40 9.55 -7.96 9.98
N PHE A 41 10.47 -8.25 9.06
CA PHE A 41 11.90 -8.02 9.26
C PHE A 41 12.23 -6.54 9.40
N GLN A 42 11.55 -5.65 8.68
CA GLN A 42 11.74 -4.20 8.84
C GLN A 42 11.38 -3.73 10.25
N HIS A 43 10.32 -4.30 10.83
CA HIS A 43 9.92 -3.97 12.21
C HIS A 43 10.93 -4.51 13.26
N HIS A 44 11.46 -5.71 13.05
CA HIS A 44 12.38 -6.36 14.01
C HIS A 44 13.85 -5.94 13.86
N SER A 45 14.28 -5.48 12.68
CA SER A 45 15.70 -5.15 12.41
C SER A 45 16.07 -3.70 12.76
N GLY A 46 15.25 -2.97 13.54
CA GLY A 46 15.56 -1.60 13.93
C GLY A 46 15.71 -0.61 12.75
N GLY A 47 15.05 -0.86 11.61
CA GLY A 47 15.06 0.07 10.49
C GLY A 47 16.21 -0.12 9.49
N ASN A 48 16.64 -1.34 9.24
CA ASN A 48 17.69 -1.63 8.25
C ASN A 48 17.36 -1.01 6.88
N PRO A 49 18.24 -0.12 6.33
CA PRO A 49 17.96 0.62 5.10
C PRO A 49 17.83 -0.29 3.87
N ARG A 50 18.50 -1.44 3.84
CA ARG A 50 18.39 -2.41 2.72
C ARG A 50 17.00 -3.02 2.64
N ILE A 51 16.44 -3.42 3.79
CA ILE A 51 15.09 -4.00 3.88
C ILE A 51 14.06 -2.93 3.51
N ALA A 52 14.26 -1.71 4.00
CA ALA A 52 13.42 -0.56 3.68
C ALA A 52 13.40 -0.25 2.18
N THR A 53 14.53 -0.37 1.51
CA THR A 53 14.66 -0.18 0.06
C THR A 53 13.99 -1.32 -0.70
N ALA A 54 14.16 -2.57 -0.26
CA ALA A 54 13.52 -3.73 -0.86
C ALA A 54 11.98 -3.65 -0.77
N ASP A 55 11.42 -3.24 0.38
CA ASP A 55 9.98 -3.00 0.54
C ASP A 55 9.48 -1.90 -0.41
N LEU A 56 10.26 -0.85 -0.61
CA LEU A 56 9.90 0.23 -1.52
C LEU A 56 9.87 -0.25 -2.99
N TRP A 57 10.89 -0.98 -3.44
CA TRP A 57 10.93 -1.55 -4.78
C TRP A 57 9.79 -2.53 -5.04
N LEU A 58 9.45 -3.35 -4.04
CA LEU A 58 8.30 -4.26 -4.13
C LEU A 58 6.99 -3.49 -4.31
N ARG A 59 6.80 -2.38 -3.61
CA ARG A 59 5.60 -1.52 -3.77
C ARG A 59 5.54 -0.90 -5.16
N TYR A 60 6.65 -0.44 -5.71
CA TYR A 60 6.71 0.04 -7.10
C TYR A 60 6.38 -1.07 -8.09
N GLY A 61 6.91 -2.28 -7.86
CA GLY A 61 6.58 -3.45 -8.68
C GLY A 61 5.08 -3.77 -8.64
N VAL A 62 4.46 -3.74 -7.44
CA VAL A 62 3.01 -3.95 -7.28
C VAL A 62 2.21 -2.85 -7.99
N LEU A 63 2.63 -1.59 -7.92
CA LEU A 63 1.98 -0.50 -8.64
C LEU A 63 2.05 -0.69 -10.14
N LEU A 64 3.23 -0.99 -10.68
CA LEU A 64 3.44 -1.16 -12.12
C LEU A 64 2.63 -2.35 -12.66
N LEU A 65 2.81 -3.52 -12.06
CA LEU A 65 2.13 -4.74 -12.49
C LEU A 65 0.62 -4.64 -12.25
N GLY A 66 0.20 -4.11 -11.10
CA GLY A 66 -1.20 -3.92 -10.79
C GLY A 66 -1.89 -2.94 -11.75
N SER A 67 -1.22 -1.86 -12.15
CA SER A 67 -1.75 -0.93 -13.16
C SER A 67 -1.89 -1.59 -14.52
N PHE A 68 -0.90 -2.41 -14.92
CA PHE A 68 -0.99 -3.18 -16.15
C PHE A 68 -2.16 -4.16 -16.13
N PHE A 69 -2.35 -4.91 -15.03
CA PHE A 69 -3.48 -5.82 -14.87
C PHE A 69 -4.82 -5.07 -14.82
N ALA A 70 -4.90 -3.91 -14.17
CA ALA A 70 -6.11 -3.10 -14.14
C ALA A 70 -6.52 -2.63 -15.55
N LEU A 71 -5.56 -2.20 -16.36
CA LEU A 71 -5.79 -1.81 -17.76
C LEU A 71 -6.27 -3.00 -18.60
N LYS A 72 -5.64 -4.16 -18.45
CA LYS A 72 -6.05 -5.38 -19.16
C LYS A 72 -7.45 -5.84 -18.75
N ALA A 73 -7.76 -5.79 -17.46
CA ALA A 73 -9.09 -6.10 -16.93
C ALA A 73 -10.16 -5.16 -17.50
N TRP A 74 -9.86 -3.87 -17.55
CA TRP A 74 -10.74 -2.87 -18.17
C TRP A 74 -10.99 -3.17 -19.66
N GLN A 75 -9.92 -3.45 -20.44
CA GLN A 75 -10.00 -3.79 -21.86
C GLN A 75 -10.77 -5.09 -22.13
N ALA A 76 -10.69 -6.05 -21.21
CA ALA A 76 -11.40 -7.31 -21.26
C ALA A 76 -12.89 -7.22 -20.88
N GLY A 77 -13.39 -6.01 -20.57
CA GLY A 77 -14.79 -5.78 -20.21
C GLY A 77 -15.19 -6.36 -18.84
N LEU A 78 -14.24 -6.47 -17.90
CA LEU A 78 -14.59 -6.84 -16.54
C LEU A 78 -15.56 -5.83 -15.93
N ALA A 79 -16.39 -6.32 -15.00
CA ALA A 79 -17.33 -5.49 -14.29
C ALA A 79 -16.66 -4.24 -13.68
N ASN A 80 -17.27 -3.07 -13.86
CA ASN A 80 -16.71 -1.76 -13.46
C ASN A 80 -16.29 -1.72 -12.01
N TRP A 81 -17.00 -2.40 -11.09
CA TRP A 81 -16.67 -2.44 -9.69
C TRP A 81 -15.30 -3.12 -9.41
N VAL A 82 -14.88 -4.10 -10.23
CA VAL A 82 -13.56 -4.75 -10.10
C VAL A 82 -12.47 -3.78 -10.49
N ALA A 83 -12.62 -3.10 -11.63
CA ALA A 83 -11.66 -2.10 -12.09
C ALA A 83 -11.51 -0.97 -11.08
N LEU A 84 -12.64 -0.47 -10.53
CA LEU A 84 -12.65 0.56 -9.51
C LEU A 84 -11.97 0.09 -8.22
N LYS A 85 -12.23 -1.14 -7.78
CA LYS A 85 -11.59 -1.74 -6.61
C LYS A 85 -10.07 -1.84 -6.79
N MET A 86 -9.60 -2.25 -7.97
CA MET A 86 -8.17 -2.28 -8.30
C MET A 86 -7.56 -0.88 -8.28
N ALA A 87 -8.23 0.11 -8.87
CA ALA A 87 -7.77 1.49 -8.88
C ALA A 87 -7.65 2.07 -7.46
N VAL A 88 -8.65 1.85 -6.61
CA VAL A 88 -8.60 2.24 -5.18
C VAL A 88 -7.45 1.54 -4.47
N PHE A 89 -7.26 0.24 -4.66
CA PHE A 89 -6.15 -0.50 -4.05
C PHE A 89 -4.78 0.07 -4.46
N LEU A 90 -4.57 0.31 -5.75
CA LEU A 90 -3.33 0.89 -6.27
C LEU A 90 -3.09 2.30 -5.71
N SER A 91 -4.14 3.12 -5.61
CA SER A 91 -4.07 4.43 -4.98
C SER A 91 -3.64 4.34 -3.51
N LEU A 92 -4.13 3.34 -2.77
CA LEU A 92 -3.73 3.10 -1.38
C LEU A 92 -2.25 2.68 -1.26
N VAL A 93 -1.74 1.88 -2.20
CA VAL A 93 -0.30 1.54 -2.24
C VAL A 93 0.52 2.80 -2.53
N GLY A 94 0.10 3.64 -3.47
CA GLY A 94 0.74 4.93 -3.77
C GLY A 94 0.73 5.89 -2.58
N LEU A 95 -0.40 6.02 -1.89
CA LEU A 95 -0.49 6.80 -0.65
C LEU A 95 0.43 6.27 0.45
N GLY A 96 0.58 4.94 0.56
CA GLY A 96 1.53 4.33 1.50
C GLY A 96 2.99 4.71 1.20
N ILE A 97 3.35 4.89 -0.08
CA ILE A 97 4.65 5.41 -0.50
C ILE A 97 4.75 6.91 -0.15
N ALA A 98 3.71 7.69 -0.43
CA ALA A 98 3.68 9.13 -0.12
C ALA A 98 3.85 9.40 1.38
N VAL A 99 3.18 8.64 2.25
CA VAL A 99 3.36 8.72 3.71
C VAL A 99 4.82 8.48 4.10
N ARG A 100 5.48 7.50 3.48
CA ARG A 100 6.87 7.19 3.78
C ARG A 100 7.80 8.36 3.46
N TYR A 101 7.57 9.06 2.34
CA TYR A 101 8.32 10.27 2.01
C TYR A 101 7.97 11.44 2.94
N ALA A 102 6.70 11.61 3.29
CA ALA A 102 6.25 12.65 4.21
C ALA A 102 6.77 12.47 5.64
N LEU A 103 7.11 11.22 6.04
CA LEU A 103 7.70 10.93 7.37
C LEU A 103 9.20 11.18 7.44
N LYS A 104 9.93 11.32 6.33
CA LYS A 104 11.39 11.55 6.36
C LYS A 104 11.78 12.78 7.18
N PRO A 105 11.19 13.98 6.97
CA PRO A 105 11.56 15.16 7.75
C PRO A 105 11.20 15.03 9.24
N PHE A 106 10.14 14.29 9.59
CA PHE A 106 9.84 13.96 10.98
C PHE A 106 10.94 13.15 11.62
N ALA A 107 11.47 12.12 10.91
CA ALA A 107 12.56 11.28 11.42
C ALA A 107 13.84 12.11 11.65
N LEU A 108 14.13 13.08 10.79
CA LEU A 108 15.27 13.98 10.97
C LEU A 108 15.10 14.89 12.19
N ALA A 109 13.92 15.50 12.36
CA ALA A 109 13.61 16.32 13.53
C ALA A 109 13.66 15.51 14.84
N TYR A 110 13.23 14.24 14.80
CA TYR A 110 13.33 13.33 15.94
C TYR A 110 14.77 13.02 16.31
N VAL A 111 15.64 12.75 15.33
CA VAL A 111 17.09 12.50 15.59
C VAL A 111 17.71 13.75 16.19
N GLN A 112 17.45 14.95 15.67
CA GLN A 112 17.93 16.22 16.24
C GLN A 112 17.47 16.40 17.67
N MET A 113 16.19 16.12 17.97
CA MET A 113 15.68 16.21 19.34
C MET A 113 16.40 15.26 20.30
N VAL A 114 16.77 14.06 19.84
CA VAL A 114 17.48 13.06 20.67
C VAL A 114 18.94 13.46 20.91
N THR A 115 19.61 14.08 19.91
CA THR A 115 21.02 14.46 20.00
C THR A 115 21.22 15.78 20.71
N ASP A 116 20.41 16.80 20.40
CA ASP A 116 20.65 18.19 20.84
C ASP A 116 19.69 18.63 21.97
N GLY A 117 18.76 17.75 22.33
CA GLY A 117 17.70 18.02 23.31
C GLY A 117 16.43 18.60 22.70
N ALA A 118 15.36 18.60 23.48
CA ALA A 118 14.05 19.10 23.05
C ALA A 118 14.05 20.64 23.03
N THR A 119 13.93 21.24 21.86
CA THR A 119 13.74 22.68 21.67
C THR A 119 12.31 22.98 21.21
N ALA A 120 11.87 24.21 21.36
CA ALA A 120 10.55 24.65 20.83
C ALA A 120 10.48 24.44 19.31
N GLU A 121 11.57 24.70 18.59
CA GLU A 121 11.67 24.57 17.14
C GLU A 121 11.54 23.11 16.69
N THR A 122 12.26 22.18 17.33
CA THR A 122 12.15 20.74 17.01
C THR A 122 10.75 20.20 17.31
N ASN A 123 10.11 20.64 18.40
CA ASN A 123 8.75 20.26 18.75
C ASN A 123 7.72 20.75 17.73
N ASP A 124 7.83 21.99 17.28
CA ASP A 124 6.92 22.56 16.28
C ASP A 124 7.10 21.90 14.91
N ALA A 125 8.35 21.63 14.49
CA ALA A 125 8.64 20.86 13.28
C ALA A 125 8.01 19.47 13.33
N MET A 126 8.16 18.75 14.44
CA MET A 126 7.55 17.43 14.61
C MET A 126 6.02 17.47 14.56
N ARG A 127 5.39 18.45 15.23
CA ARG A 127 3.93 18.64 15.20
C ARG A 127 3.43 18.90 13.78
N HIS A 128 4.13 19.78 13.03
CA HIS A 128 3.79 20.09 11.65
C HIS A 128 3.84 18.86 10.76
N HIS A 129 4.94 18.09 10.81
CA HIS A 129 5.11 16.89 9.98
C HIS A 129 4.12 15.80 10.35
N LEU A 130 3.79 15.61 11.63
CA LEU A 130 2.73 14.70 12.05
C LEU A 130 1.35 15.11 11.54
N ALA A 131 1.04 16.41 11.54
CA ALA A 131 -0.23 16.91 11.02
C ALA A 131 -0.38 16.62 9.52
N VAL A 132 0.69 16.76 8.74
CA VAL A 132 0.72 16.40 7.32
C VAL A 132 0.51 14.89 7.15
N CYS A 133 1.25 14.05 7.87
CA CYS A 133 1.12 12.60 7.80
C CYS A 133 -0.30 12.13 8.18
N ARG A 134 -0.91 12.76 9.18
CA ARG A 134 -2.28 12.43 9.63
C ARG A 134 -3.32 12.61 8.52
N ARG A 135 -3.16 13.61 7.64
CA ARG A 135 -4.04 13.79 6.47
C ARG A 135 -3.98 12.60 5.52
N TYR A 136 -2.77 12.12 5.20
CA TYR A 136 -2.61 10.91 4.37
C TYR A 136 -3.22 9.66 5.02
N VAL A 137 -3.06 9.51 6.33
CA VAL A 137 -3.64 8.39 7.08
C VAL A 137 -5.16 8.41 6.99
N TRP A 138 -5.82 9.57 7.13
CA TRP A 138 -7.26 9.69 6.94
C TRP A 138 -7.71 9.28 5.54
N VAL A 139 -7.01 9.73 4.50
CA VAL A 139 -7.32 9.35 3.12
C VAL A 139 -7.16 7.84 2.93
N ILE A 140 -6.14 7.22 3.53
CA ILE A 140 -5.94 5.77 3.50
C ILE A 140 -7.11 5.05 4.16
N TRP A 141 -7.57 5.50 5.33
CA TRP A 141 -8.72 4.91 6.01
C TRP A 141 -9.99 4.99 5.17
N ILE A 142 -10.29 6.16 4.61
CA ILE A 142 -11.44 6.36 3.71
C ILE A 142 -11.32 5.40 2.52
N GLY A 143 -10.17 5.33 1.88
CA GLY A 143 -9.94 4.42 0.75
C GLY A 143 -10.10 2.94 1.11
N LEU A 144 -9.70 2.52 2.32
CA LEU A 144 -9.93 1.16 2.80
C LEU A 144 -11.42 0.86 2.97
N PHE A 145 -12.20 1.79 3.55
CA PHE A 145 -13.66 1.65 3.67
C PHE A 145 -14.33 1.59 2.30
N VAL A 146 -13.95 2.46 1.37
CA VAL A 146 -14.45 2.43 -0.02
C VAL A 146 -14.13 1.08 -0.67
N ASN A 147 -12.91 0.59 -0.52
CA ASN A 147 -12.50 -0.70 -1.09
C ASN A 147 -13.29 -1.88 -0.48
N ALA A 148 -13.59 -1.82 0.82
CA ALA A 148 -14.44 -2.81 1.49
C ALA A 148 -15.89 -2.74 1.00
N ALA A 149 -16.46 -1.54 0.89
CA ALA A 149 -17.83 -1.32 0.40
C ALA A 149 -18.03 -1.83 -1.04
N LEU A 150 -17.05 -1.58 -1.92
CA LEU A 150 -17.02 -2.13 -3.28
C LEU A 150 -16.95 -3.66 -3.28
N GLY A 151 -16.21 -4.26 -2.33
CA GLY A 151 -16.09 -5.70 -2.21
C GLY A 151 -17.37 -6.39 -1.73
N LEU A 152 -18.14 -5.71 -0.88
CA LEU A 152 -19.43 -6.17 -0.37
C LEU A 152 -20.60 -5.86 -1.31
N ARG A 153 -20.34 -5.25 -2.48
CA ARG A 153 -21.35 -4.77 -3.44
C ARG A 153 -22.39 -3.84 -2.80
N LEU A 154 -22.00 -3.09 -1.77
CA LEU A 154 -22.88 -2.08 -1.15
C LEU A 154 -23.08 -0.86 -2.08
N VAL A 155 -22.23 -0.71 -3.07
CA VAL A 155 -22.32 0.33 -4.11
C VAL A 155 -22.47 -0.39 -5.45
N THR A 156 -23.63 -0.24 -6.09
CA THR A 156 -23.87 -0.70 -7.47
C THR A 156 -23.29 0.33 -8.43
N VAL A 157 -22.19 -0.03 -9.09
CA VAL A 157 -21.54 0.77 -10.14
C VAL A 157 -21.52 -0.02 -11.44
#